data_ced4d317d5c8d1a78711aec51c18c7a1
#
_entry.id   ced4d317d5c8d1a78711aec51c18c7a1
#
_cell.length_a   1.000
_cell.length_b   1.000
_cell.length_c   1.000
_cell.angle_alpha   90.00
_cell.angle_beta   90.00
_cell.angle_gamma   90.00
#
_symmetry.space_group_name_H-M   'P 1'
#
loop_
_entity.id
_entity.type
_entity.pdbx_description
1 polymer ?
#
loop_
_entity_poly.entity_id
_entity_poly.type
_entity_poly.pdbx_seq_one_letter_code
_entity_poly.pdbx_strand_id
1 'polypeptide(L)'
;TMLLFRLLDEVSETNFSALRTIVERAEQIEIDLAGSRQIHRDLSTELSNMKRSLLSFLNAVWATHDTVRNLKYGDPDMLTDDDDILEKFEVILATLDRQIQMAENVMEVISTGITVIQTESTNQLTKLIVWLTVAATAVLVPNTLATIFGIPGLEFSYVWVIPVLIFATALSSIITFRWTKQYRLLPFGSSKLKRIKRKFKK
;
A
#
# COMPACT_ATOMS: atom_id res chain seq x y z
N THR A 1 -41.54 -19.53 -3.87
CA THR A 1 -40.37 -19.66 -2.99
C THR A 1 -39.21 -20.38 -3.68
N MET A 2 -39.43 -21.58 -4.27
CA MET A 2 -38.38 -22.37 -4.90
C MET A 2 -37.68 -21.67 -6.11
N LEU A 3 -38.40 -20.91 -6.90
CA LEU A 3 -37.84 -20.15 -8.00
C LEU A 3 -36.91 -19.03 -7.48
N LEU A 4 -37.31 -18.36 -6.39
CA LEU A 4 -36.48 -17.31 -5.74
C LEU A 4 -35.17 -17.91 -5.20
N PHE A 5 -35.27 -19.07 -4.53
CA PHE A 5 -34.08 -19.80 -4.07
C PHE A 5 -33.10 -20.10 -5.21
N ARG A 6 -33.56 -20.67 -6.32
CA ARG A 6 -32.69 -20.99 -7.46
C ARG A 6 -32.04 -19.74 -8.07
N LEU A 7 -32.78 -18.65 -8.12
CA LEU A 7 -32.26 -17.38 -8.65
C LEU A 7 -31.17 -16.81 -7.72
N LEU A 8 -31.37 -16.86 -6.41
CA LEU A 8 -30.39 -16.41 -5.43
C LEU A 8 -29.13 -17.31 -5.42
N ASP A 9 -29.30 -18.60 -5.59
CA ASP A 9 -28.21 -19.57 -5.68
C ASP A 9 -27.34 -19.30 -6.92
N GLU A 10 -27.95 -19.14 -8.09
CA GLU A 10 -27.26 -18.81 -9.35
C GLU A 10 -26.53 -17.46 -9.27
N VAL A 11 -27.15 -16.43 -8.66
CA VAL A 11 -26.49 -15.13 -8.42
C VAL A 11 -25.30 -15.30 -7.49
N SER A 12 -25.45 -16.11 -6.44
CA SER A 12 -24.37 -16.37 -5.49
C SER A 12 -23.18 -17.08 -6.14
N GLU A 13 -23.42 -18.09 -6.99
CA GLU A 13 -22.36 -18.78 -7.73
C GLU A 13 -21.63 -17.82 -8.70
N THR A 14 -22.40 -16.98 -9.43
CA THR A 14 -21.82 -15.98 -10.34
C THR A 14 -20.96 -14.97 -9.58
N ASN A 15 -21.41 -14.51 -8.42
CA ASN A 15 -20.66 -13.63 -7.53
C ASN A 15 -19.34 -14.26 -7.08
N PHE A 16 -19.36 -15.56 -6.78
CA PHE A 16 -18.16 -16.29 -6.37
C PHE A 16 -17.10 -16.33 -7.47
N SER A 17 -17.52 -16.56 -8.71
CA SER A 17 -16.64 -16.55 -9.88
C SER A 17 -16.01 -15.16 -10.11
N ALA A 18 -16.81 -14.07 -10.01
CA ALA A 18 -16.31 -12.71 -10.13
C ALA A 18 -15.29 -12.36 -9.03
N LEU A 19 -15.60 -12.74 -7.78
CA LEU A 19 -14.72 -12.51 -6.64
C LEU A 19 -13.39 -13.24 -6.79
N ARG A 20 -13.42 -14.48 -7.26
CA ARG A 20 -12.21 -15.28 -7.51
C ARG A 20 -11.27 -14.61 -8.51
N THR A 21 -11.80 -14.00 -9.57
CA THR A 21 -10.99 -13.26 -10.54
C THR A 21 -10.28 -12.05 -9.89
N ILE A 22 -10.98 -11.36 -8.98
CA ILE A 22 -10.39 -10.23 -8.22
C ILE A 22 -9.28 -10.73 -7.27
N VAL A 23 -9.50 -11.87 -6.59
CA VAL A 23 -8.50 -12.50 -5.72
C VAL A 23 -7.23 -12.84 -6.49
N GLU A 24 -7.37 -13.57 -7.60
CA GLU A 24 -6.25 -13.99 -8.45
C GLU A 24 -5.45 -12.76 -8.94
N ARG A 25 -6.15 -11.68 -9.29
CA ARG A 25 -5.50 -10.44 -9.71
C ARG A 25 -4.81 -9.72 -8.56
N ALA A 26 -5.39 -9.70 -7.37
CA ALA A 26 -4.78 -9.12 -6.18
C ALA A 26 -3.50 -9.86 -5.77
N GLU A 27 -3.51 -11.20 -5.79
CA GLU A 27 -2.33 -12.04 -5.55
C GLU A 27 -1.22 -11.78 -6.57
N GLN A 28 -1.57 -11.64 -7.86
CA GLN A 28 -0.60 -11.31 -8.89
C GLN A 28 0.07 -9.96 -8.63
N ILE A 29 -0.71 -8.94 -8.26
CA ILE A 29 -0.18 -7.62 -7.93
C ILE A 29 0.72 -7.69 -6.68
N GLU A 30 0.38 -8.50 -5.67
CA GLU A 30 1.23 -8.69 -4.49
C GLU A 30 2.60 -9.28 -4.87
N ILE A 31 2.61 -10.26 -5.79
CA ILE A 31 3.84 -10.85 -6.32
C ILE A 31 4.66 -9.80 -7.08
N ASP A 32 4.01 -9.00 -7.92
CA ASP A 32 4.64 -7.94 -8.70
C ASP A 32 5.24 -6.85 -7.80
N LEU A 33 4.54 -6.44 -6.76
CA LEU A 33 5.04 -5.51 -5.73
C LEU A 33 6.24 -6.07 -4.97
N ALA A 34 6.26 -7.37 -4.72
CA ALA A 34 7.38 -8.03 -4.02
C ALA A 34 8.62 -8.19 -4.93
N GLY A 35 8.44 -8.28 -6.24
CA GLY A 35 9.50 -8.54 -7.22
C GLY A 35 10.09 -7.28 -7.87
N SER A 36 9.31 -6.26 -8.09
CA SER A 36 9.71 -5.05 -8.83
C SER A 36 10.23 -3.95 -7.92
N ARG A 37 11.43 -3.44 -8.23
CA ARG A 37 11.97 -2.21 -7.62
C ARG A 37 11.37 -0.93 -8.23
N GLN A 38 10.67 -1.01 -9.34
CA GLN A 38 9.98 0.09 -10.00
C GLN A 38 8.47 -0.10 -9.83
N ILE A 39 7.87 0.75 -9.02
CA ILE A 39 6.42 0.82 -8.89
C ILE A 39 5.91 1.60 -10.08
N HIS A 40 5.18 0.91 -10.95
CA HIS A 40 4.50 1.55 -12.06
C HIS A 40 3.30 2.36 -11.54
N ARG A 41 3.14 3.58 -12.02
CA ARG A 41 2.00 4.46 -11.71
C ARG A 41 0.66 3.78 -12.02
N ASP A 42 0.68 2.88 -12.99
CA ASP A 42 -0.48 2.11 -13.44
C ASP A 42 -1.00 1.16 -12.34
N LEU A 43 -0.10 0.55 -11.56
CA LEU A 43 -0.47 -0.36 -10.45
C LEU A 43 -1.27 0.36 -9.35
N SER A 44 -0.93 1.60 -9.03
CA SER A 44 -1.66 2.39 -8.03
C SER A 44 -3.08 2.67 -8.48
N THR A 45 -3.26 2.99 -9.75
CA THR A 45 -4.58 3.24 -10.34
C THR A 45 -5.40 1.95 -10.39
N GLU A 46 -4.77 0.85 -10.77
CA GLU A 46 -5.40 -0.48 -10.82
C GLU A 46 -5.90 -0.91 -9.43
N LEU A 47 -5.04 -0.84 -8.39
CA LEU A 47 -5.43 -1.15 -7.01
C LEU A 47 -6.57 -0.26 -6.51
N SER A 48 -6.56 1.03 -6.85
CA SER A 48 -7.62 1.95 -6.47
C SER A 48 -8.96 1.60 -7.15
N ASN A 49 -8.92 1.20 -8.41
CA ASN A 49 -10.11 0.73 -9.14
C ASN A 49 -10.62 -0.59 -8.58
N MET A 50 -9.74 -1.55 -8.29
CA MET A 50 -10.10 -2.81 -7.67
C MET A 50 -10.75 -2.59 -6.30
N LYS A 51 -10.19 -1.70 -5.47
CA LYS A 51 -10.76 -1.32 -4.18
C LYS A 51 -12.19 -0.78 -4.34
N ARG A 52 -12.42 0.09 -5.31
CA ARG A 52 -13.75 0.67 -5.57
C ARG A 52 -14.74 -0.39 -6.02
N SER A 53 -14.33 -1.26 -6.93
CA SER A 53 -15.17 -2.37 -7.40
C SER A 53 -15.53 -3.33 -6.28
N LEU A 54 -14.56 -3.66 -5.42
CA LEU A 54 -14.75 -4.55 -4.29
C LEU A 54 -15.68 -3.94 -3.21
N LEU A 55 -15.59 -2.63 -2.97
CA LEU A 55 -16.52 -1.93 -2.08
C LEU A 55 -17.96 -1.96 -2.62
N SER A 56 -18.13 -1.76 -3.94
CA SER A 56 -19.45 -1.86 -4.57
C SER A 56 -20.00 -3.29 -4.47
N PHE A 57 -19.16 -4.29 -4.69
CA PHE A 57 -19.49 -5.70 -4.52
C PHE A 57 -19.92 -6.01 -3.09
N LEU A 58 -19.14 -5.61 -2.09
CA LEU A 58 -19.45 -5.82 -0.67
C LEU A 58 -20.80 -5.20 -0.31
N ASN A 59 -21.07 -3.98 -0.74
CA ASN A 59 -22.36 -3.34 -0.46
C ASN A 59 -23.53 -4.11 -1.08
N ALA A 60 -23.38 -4.63 -2.29
CA ALA A 60 -24.40 -5.43 -2.93
C ALA A 60 -24.63 -6.78 -2.21
N VAL A 61 -23.54 -7.45 -1.82
CA VAL A 61 -23.63 -8.73 -1.10
C VAL A 61 -24.25 -8.55 0.28
N TRP A 62 -23.87 -7.50 1.03
CA TRP A 62 -24.48 -7.15 2.32
C TRP A 62 -25.99 -6.89 2.18
N ALA A 63 -26.39 -6.09 1.19
CA ALA A 63 -27.82 -5.85 0.94
C ALA A 63 -28.58 -7.13 0.58
N THR A 64 -27.95 -8.03 -0.19
CA THR A 64 -28.53 -9.32 -0.52
C THR A 64 -28.62 -10.22 0.72
N HIS A 65 -27.58 -10.27 1.54
CA HIS A 65 -27.56 -11.02 2.79
C HIS A 65 -28.69 -10.57 3.72
N ASP A 66 -28.83 -9.26 3.94
CA ASP A 66 -29.92 -8.72 4.78
C ASP A 66 -31.30 -9.04 4.22
N THR A 67 -31.47 -8.98 2.90
CA THR A 67 -32.71 -9.35 2.25
C THR A 67 -33.03 -10.82 2.47
N VAL A 68 -32.07 -11.73 2.25
CA VAL A 68 -32.26 -13.18 2.45
C VAL A 68 -32.53 -13.51 3.92
N ARG A 69 -31.82 -12.81 4.83
CA ARG A 69 -32.05 -12.94 6.27
C ARG A 69 -33.47 -12.52 6.68
N ASN A 70 -33.94 -11.39 6.16
CA ASN A 70 -35.29 -10.91 6.41
C ASN A 70 -36.35 -11.84 5.81
N LEU A 71 -36.09 -12.43 4.64
CA LEU A 71 -36.95 -13.44 4.05
C LEU A 71 -37.04 -14.69 4.93
N LYS A 72 -35.93 -15.15 5.52
CA LYS A 72 -35.92 -16.35 6.38
C LYS A 72 -36.56 -16.12 7.74
N TYR A 73 -36.28 -14.98 8.39
CA TYR A 73 -36.66 -14.76 9.79
C TYR A 73 -37.77 -13.70 9.98
N GLY A 74 -38.13 -12.97 8.94
CA GLY A 74 -39.10 -11.87 8.99
C GLY A 74 -40.56 -12.28 8.81
N ASP A 75 -40.84 -13.59 8.67
CA ASP A 75 -42.17 -14.15 8.50
C ASP A 75 -43.02 -13.39 7.44
N PRO A 76 -42.53 -13.28 6.18
CA PRO A 76 -43.32 -12.62 5.16
C PRO A 76 -44.46 -13.55 4.69
N ASP A 77 -45.69 -13.04 4.63
CA ASP A 77 -46.92 -13.75 4.23
C ASP A 77 -46.84 -14.52 2.90
N MET A 78 -45.76 -14.30 2.12
CA MET A 78 -45.55 -14.93 0.81
C MET A 78 -44.57 -16.12 0.84
N LEU A 79 -43.86 -16.38 1.94
CA LEU A 79 -42.98 -17.52 2.06
C LEU A 79 -43.70 -18.71 2.69
N THR A 80 -43.26 -19.88 2.27
CA THR A 80 -43.78 -21.14 2.84
C THR A 80 -43.11 -21.40 4.20
N ASP A 81 -43.85 -22.00 5.11
CA ASP A 81 -43.35 -22.51 6.41
C ASP A 81 -42.68 -23.90 6.28
N ASP A 82 -42.32 -24.31 5.07
CA ASP A 82 -41.65 -25.57 4.80
C ASP A 82 -40.20 -25.51 5.28
N ASP A 83 -39.87 -26.26 6.31
CA ASP A 83 -38.54 -26.35 6.93
C ASP A 83 -37.44 -26.68 5.92
N ASP A 84 -37.72 -27.54 4.94
CA ASP A 84 -36.78 -27.91 3.88
C ASP A 84 -36.39 -26.71 3.00
N ILE A 85 -37.28 -25.75 2.81
CA ILE A 85 -37.03 -24.55 2.03
C ILE A 85 -36.31 -23.52 2.88
N LEU A 86 -36.65 -23.37 4.14
CA LEU A 86 -35.97 -22.48 5.09
C LEU A 86 -34.51 -22.87 5.33
N GLU A 87 -34.23 -24.21 5.39
CA GLU A 87 -32.86 -24.74 5.48
C GLU A 87 -32.02 -24.36 4.25
N LYS A 88 -32.62 -24.38 3.05
CA LYS A 88 -31.93 -23.95 1.82
C LYS A 88 -31.53 -22.45 1.84
N PHE A 89 -32.35 -21.59 2.43
CA PHE A 89 -31.98 -20.17 2.62
C PHE A 89 -30.79 -20.01 3.60
N GLU A 90 -30.66 -20.90 4.59
CA GLU A 90 -29.51 -20.91 5.48
C GLU A 90 -28.20 -21.21 4.74
N VAL A 91 -28.24 -22.14 3.79
CA VAL A 91 -27.08 -22.44 2.92
C VAL A 91 -26.67 -21.19 2.10
N ILE A 92 -27.66 -20.44 1.57
CA ILE A 92 -27.38 -19.19 0.85
C ILE A 92 -26.75 -18.16 1.79
N LEU A 93 -27.29 -17.96 2.99
CA LEU A 93 -26.71 -17.04 3.98
C LEU A 93 -25.27 -17.40 4.31
N ALA A 94 -24.98 -18.66 4.57
CA ALA A 94 -23.64 -19.14 4.83
C ALA A 94 -22.68 -18.90 3.63
N THR A 95 -23.19 -19.03 2.41
CA THR A 95 -22.43 -18.76 1.18
C THR A 95 -22.14 -17.27 1.03
N LEU A 96 -23.13 -16.40 1.29
CA LEU A 96 -22.96 -14.94 1.28
C LEU A 96 -21.98 -14.47 2.35
N ASP A 97 -22.05 -15.01 3.57
CA ASP A 97 -21.09 -14.74 4.64
C ASP A 97 -19.66 -15.10 4.23
N ARG A 98 -19.49 -16.24 3.57
CA ARG A 98 -18.19 -16.65 3.03
C ARG A 98 -17.68 -15.69 1.96
N GLN A 99 -18.56 -15.19 1.08
CA GLN A 99 -18.19 -14.20 0.07
C GLN A 99 -17.77 -12.88 0.70
N ILE A 100 -18.48 -12.43 1.73
CA ILE A 100 -18.16 -11.23 2.48
C ILE A 100 -16.76 -11.35 3.10
N GLN A 101 -16.50 -12.44 3.85
CA GLN A 101 -15.20 -12.67 4.47
C GLN A 101 -14.05 -12.72 3.45
N MET A 102 -14.28 -13.38 2.31
CA MET A 102 -13.30 -13.45 1.24
C MET A 102 -13.03 -12.07 0.63
N ALA A 103 -14.07 -11.27 0.39
CA ALA A 103 -13.94 -9.92 -0.13
C ALA A 103 -13.24 -8.98 0.87
N GLU A 104 -13.51 -9.09 2.16
CA GLU A 104 -12.85 -8.34 3.22
C GLU A 104 -11.35 -8.68 3.29
N ASN A 105 -10.98 -9.95 3.20
CA ASN A 105 -9.58 -10.38 3.16
C ASN A 105 -8.84 -9.78 1.96
N VAL A 106 -9.46 -9.80 0.77
CA VAL A 106 -8.89 -9.19 -0.43
C VAL A 106 -8.78 -7.66 -0.31
N MET A 107 -9.75 -7.02 0.33
CA MET A 107 -9.71 -5.59 0.63
C MET A 107 -8.50 -5.23 1.49
N GLU A 108 -8.16 -6.06 2.47
CA GLU A 108 -6.97 -5.88 3.31
C GLU A 108 -5.68 -5.98 2.46
N VAL A 109 -5.59 -6.99 1.59
CA VAL A 109 -4.45 -7.17 0.67
C VAL A 109 -4.29 -5.95 -0.24
N ILE A 110 -5.37 -5.49 -0.87
CA ILE A 110 -5.37 -4.30 -1.73
C ILE A 110 -4.94 -3.05 -0.94
N SER A 111 -5.47 -2.85 0.26
CA SER A 111 -5.15 -1.70 1.12
C SER A 111 -3.68 -1.73 1.55
N THR A 112 -3.15 -2.90 1.84
CA THR A 112 -1.72 -3.10 2.14
C THR A 112 -0.85 -2.79 0.92
N GLY A 113 -1.26 -3.24 -0.27
CA GLY A 113 -0.58 -2.92 -1.54
C GLY A 113 -0.50 -1.42 -1.80
N ILE A 114 -1.60 -0.69 -1.60
CA ILE A 114 -1.63 0.78 -1.72
C ILE A 114 -0.66 1.42 -0.73
N THR A 115 -0.62 0.96 0.52
CA THR A 115 0.30 1.46 1.55
C THR A 115 1.76 1.22 1.18
N VAL A 116 2.08 0.06 0.61
CA VAL A 116 3.43 -0.26 0.12
C VAL A 116 3.86 0.71 -0.98
N ILE A 117 2.98 0.99 -1.94
CA ILE A 117 3.24 1.96 -3.02
C ILE A 117 3.49 3.36 -2.46
N GLN A 118 2.64 3.82 -1.54
CA GLN A 118 2.80 5.13 -0.90
C GLN A 118 4.11 5.22 -0.12
N THR A 119 4.46 4.17 0.61
CA THR A 119 5.71 4.11 1.38
C THR A 119 6.93 4.19 0.47
N GLU A 120 6.92 3.46 -0.65
CA GLU A 120 8.05 3.52 -1.60
C GLU A 120 8.15 4.90 -2.28
N SER A 121 7.03 5.52 -2.63
CA SER A 121 7.01 6.89 -3.14
C SER A 121 7.60 7.88 -2.11
N THR A 122 7.21 7.77 -0.85
CA THR A 122 7.76 8.59 0.24
C THR A 122 9.26 8.34 0.43
N ASN A 123 9.72 7.09 0.32
CA ASN A 123 11.13 6.75 0.39
C ASN A 123 11.94 7.39 -0.75
N GLN A 124 11.38 7.45 -1.95
CA GLN A 124 12.01 8.13 -3.09
C GLN A 124 12.12 9.64 -2.85
N LEU A 125 11.06 10.28 -2.36
CA LEU A 125 11.08 11.69 -1.98
C LEU A 125 12.11 11.96 -0.88
N THR A 126 12.17 11.11 0.14
CA THR A 126 13.15 11.23 1.22
C THR A 126 14.59 11.15 0.68
N LYS A 127 14.87 10.26 -0.28
CA LYS A 127 16.18 10.18 -0.94
C LYS A 127 16.52 11.48 -1.67
N LEU A 128 15.56 12.09 -2.37
CA LEU A 128 15.75 13.38 -3.06
C LEU A 128 16.04 14.51 -2.06
N ILE A 129 15.28 14.58 -0.95
CA ILE A 129 15.49 15.58 0.11
C ILE A 129 16.90 15.43 0.70
N VAL A 130 17.33 14.21 0.99
CA VAL A 130 18.68 13.94 1.50
C VAL A 130 19.75 14.41 0.51
N TRP A 131 19.61 14.11 -0.79
CA TRP A 131 20.53 14.60 -1.82
C TRP A 131 20.57 16.13 -1.90
N LEU A 132 19.40 16.77 -1.83
CA LEU A 132 19.30 18.22 -1.83
C LEU A 132 20.00 18.83 -0.59
N THR A 133 19.78 18.21 0.58
CA THR A 133 20.43 18.65 1.83
C THR A 133 21.95 18.53 1.74
N VAL A 134 22.47 17.43 1.20
CA VAL A 134 23.91 17.24 1.00
C VAL A 134 24.46 18.32 0.07
N ALA A 135 23.79 18.56 -1.06
CA ALA A 135 24.21 19.59 -2.01
C ALA A 135 24.18 20.99 -1.38
N ALA A 136 23.09 21.33 -0.67
CA ALA A 136 22.96 22.62 0.00
C ALA A 136 24.05 22.84 1.06
N THR A 137 24.33 21.83 1.88
CA THR A 137 25.38 21.95 2.91
C THR A 137 26.77 22.08 2.31
N ALA A 138 27.06 21.36 1.21
CA ALA A 138 28.32 21.44 0.51
C ALA A 138 28.59 22.86 -0.04
N VAL A 139 27.56 23.59 -0.44
CA VAL A 139 27.66 24.97 -0.95
C VAL A 139 27.62 25.99 0.18
N LEU A 140 26.77 25.78 1.19
CA LEU A 140 26.53 26.76 2.26
C LEU A 140 27.78 27.01 3.11
N VAL A 141 28.51 25.94 3.51
CA VAL A 141 29.67 26.06 4.40
C VAL A 141 30.80 26.92 3.75
N PRO A 142 31.27 26.63 2.52
CA PRO A 142 32.29 27.48 1.90
C PRO A 142 31.79 28.87 1.59
N ASN A 143 30.53 29.05 1.24
CA ASN A 143 29.94 30.35 0.99
C ASN A 143 29.95 31.24 2.25
N THR A 144 29.59 30.67 3.41
CA THR A 144 29.66 31.38 4.70
C THR A 144 31.08 31.77 5.05
N LEU A 145 32.05 30.89 4.86
CA LEU A 145 33.45 31.20 5.09
C LEU A 145 33.96 32.27 4.12
N ALA A 146 33.62 32.19 2.84
CA ALA A 146 34.00 33.20 1.84
C ALA A 146 33.41 34.58 2.20
N THR A 147 32.18 34.63 2.72
CA THR A 147 31.54 35.86 3.19
C THR A 147 32.32 36.49 4.37
N ILE A 148 32.71 35.65 5.34
CA ILE A 148 33.51 36.10 6.49
C ILE A 148 34.86 36.65 6.03
N PHE A 149 35.55 35.97 5.13
CA PHE A 149 36.84 36.44 4.58
C PHE A 149 36.72 37.67 3.68
N GLY A 150 35.53 37.96 3.15
CA GLY A 150 35.25 39.13 2.34
C GLY A 150 34.90 40.40 3.15
N ILE A 151 34.87 40.35 4.48
CA ILE A 151 34.56 41.52 5.34
C ILE A 151 35.70 42.53 5.22
N PRO A 152 35.43 43.79 4.81
CA PRO A 152 36.42 44.84 4.74
C PRO A 152 37.02 45.11 6.13
N GLY A 153 38.37 45.13 6.22
CA GLY A 153 39.10 45.34 7.48
C GLY A 153 39.70 44.08 8.09
N LEU A 154 39.41 42.89 7.53
CA LEU A 154 40.12 41.67 7.85
C LEU A 154 41.13 41.35 6.72
N GLU A 155 42.40 41.77 6.90
CA GLU A 155 43.45 41.52 5.92
C GLU A 155 43.90 40.05 5.99
N PHE A 156 43.23 39.18 5.25
CA PHE A 156 43.69 37.81 5.06
C PHE A 156 44.45 37.66 3.76
N SER A 157 45.63 37.03 3.83
CA SER A 157 46.40 36.69 2.63
C SER A 157 45.64 35.65 1.78
N TYR A 158 45.38 35.96 0.51
CA TYR A 158 44.70 35.10 -0.44
C TYR A 158 45.34 33.69 -0.56
N VAL A 159 46.64 33.58 -0.29
CA VAL A 159 47.41 32.34 -0.32
C VAL A 159 46.90 31.35 0.71
N TRP A 160 46.36 31.78 1.85
CA TRP A 160 45.80 30.94 2.89
C TRP A 160 44.30 30.75 2.79
N VAL A 161 43.55 31.71 2.27
CA VAL A 161 42.10 31.68 2.17
C VAL A 161 41.64 30.60 1.20
N ILE A 162 42.28 30.46 0.04
CA ILE A 162 41.88 29.46 -0.97
C ILE A 162 42.05 28.01 -0.47
N PRO A 163 43.20 27.61 0.12
CA PRO A 163 43.31 26.24 0.67
C PRO A 163 42.32 25.95 1.79
N VAL A 164 42.04 26.92 2.67
CA VAL A 164 41.08 26.75 3.76
C VAL A 164 39.67 26.55 3.22
N LEU A 165 39.24 27.29 2.21
CA LEU A 165 37.93 27.11 1.56
C LEU A 165 37.81 25.72 0.91
N ILE A 166 38.83 25.27 0.20
CA ILE A 166 38.85 23.94 -0.43
C ILE A 166 38.77 22.84 0.64
N PHE A 167 39.57 22.98 1.71
CA PHE A 167 39.57 22.01 2.80
C PHE A 167 38.22 21.94 3.54
N ALA A 168 37.61 23.09 3.85
CA ALA A 168 36.32 23.22 4.48
C ALA A 168 35.21 22.61 3.61
N THR A 169 35.25 22.80 2.30
CA THR A 169 34.30 22.23 1.35
C THR A 169 34.43 20.68 1.33
N ALA A 170 35.65 20.18 1.25
CA ALA A 170 35.91 18.74 1.24
C ALA A 170 35.48 18.09 2.58
N LEU A 171 35.81 18.71 3.70
CA LEU A 171 35.48 18.22 5.03
C LEU A 171 33.96 18.23 5.24
N SER A 172 33.27 19.31 4.91
CA SER A 172 31.81 19.40 4.98
C SER A 172 31.12 18.34 4.12
N SER A 173 31.56 18.14 2.89
CA SER A 173 31.04 17.12 1.99
C SER A 173 31.24 15.70 2.55
N ILE A 174 32.42 15.40 3.09
CA ILE A 174 32.72 14.09 3.69
C ILE A 174 31.85 13.83 4.93
N ILE A 175 31.73 14.79 5.83
CA ILE A 175 30.93 14.67 7.06
C ILE A 175 29.47 14.45 6.68
N THR A 176 28.91 15.25 5.78
CA THR A 176 27.52 15.13 5.36
C THR A 176 27.27 13.78 4.65
N PHE A 177 28.20 13.34 3.81
CA PHE A 177 28.10 12.05 3.14
C PHE A 177 28.17 10.87 4.12
N ARG A 178 29.07 10.91 5.13
CA ARG A 178 29.13 9.91 6.17
C ARG A 178 27.87 9.87 7.03
N TRP A 179 27.34 11.01 7.41
CA TRP A 179 26.08 11.12 8.15
C TRP A 179 24.92 10.55 7.34
N THR A 180 24.80 10.91 6.10
CA THR A 180 23.79 10.39 5.18
C THR A 180 23.90 8.88 5.00
N LYS A 181 25.11 8.33 4.92
CA LYS A 181 25.34 6.88 4.85
C LYS A 181 24.94 6.16 6.13
N GLN A 182 25.10 6.79 7.28
CA GLN A 182 24.70 6.24 8.58
C GLN A 182 23.17 6.19 8.74
N TYR A 183 22.45 7.19 8.24
CA TYR A 183 20.97 7.17 8.16
C TYR A 183 20.43 6.17 7.11
N ARG A 184 21.22 5.82 6.10
CA ARG A 184 20.88 4.77 5.14
C ARG A 184 20.97 3.35 5.74
N LEU A 185 21.54 3.19 6.92
CA LEU A 185 21.63 1.93 7.66
C LEU A 185 20.45 1.71 8.61
N LEU A 186 19.48 2.59 8.70
CA LEU A 186 18.19 2.25 9.31
C LEU A 186 17.48 1.27 8.37
N PRO A 187 17.34 -0.01 8.77
CA PRO A 187 16.79 -1.06 7.91
C PRO A 187 15.27 -0.94 7.89
N PHE A 188 14.75 0.07 7.21
CA PHE A 188 13.35 0.07 6.84
C PHE A 188 13.21 -0.82 5.60
N GLY A 189 12.81 -2.06 5.79
CA GLY A 189 12.20 -2.86 4.76
C GLY A 189 12.80 -4.22 4.40
N SER A 190 14.09 -4.52 4.67
CA SER A 190 14.64 -5.80 4.17
C SER A 190 14.54 -6.98 5.14
N SER A 191 14.31 -6.76 6.42
CA SER A 191 14.29 -7.83 7.43
C SER A 191 12.90 -8.49 7.58
N LYS A 192 11.81 -7.76 7.36
CA LYS A 192 10.46 -8.34 7.46
C LYS A 192 10.11 -9.23 6.27
N LEU A 193 10.51 -8.87 5.05
CA LEU A 193 10.30 -9.67 3.84
C LEU A 193 11.04 -11.02 3.87
N LYS A 194 12.25 -11.09 4.46
CA LYS A 194 12.94 -12.36 4.66
C LYS A 194 12.27 -13.27 5.69
N ARG A 195 11.55 -12.71 6.66
CA ARG A 195 10.80 -13.47 7.67
C ARG A 195 9.52 -14.06 7.12
N ILE A 196 8.85 -13.34 6.25
CA ILE A 196 7.60 -13.78 5.57
C ILE A 196 7.93 -14.92 4.59
N LYS A 197 8.96 -14.78 3.74
CA LYS A 197 9.39 -15.85 2.82
C LYS A 197 9.79 -17.16 3.55
N ARG A 198 10.23 -17.12 4.81
CA ARG A 198 10.52 -18.33 5.59
C ARG A 198 9.28 -18.99 6.17
N LYS A 199 8.17 -18.26 6.37
CA LYS A 199 6.91 -18.83 6.87
C LYS A 199 6.10 -19.53 5.79
N PHE A 200 6.21 -19.11 4.53
CA PHE A 200 5.50 -19.72 3.40
C PHE A 200 6.26 -20.88 2.73
N LYS A 201 7.47 -21.22 3.20
CA LYS A 201 8.27 -22.35 2.68
C LYS A 201 8.24 -23.57 3.63
N LYS A 202 7.35 -23.56 4.61
CA LYS A 202 6.98 -24.72 5.45
C LYS A 202 5.51 -25.04 5.24
#